data_86555231f9d4a8251a76a930cc66891b
#
_entry.id   86555231f9d4a8251a76a930cc66891b
#
_cell.length_a   1.000
_cell.length_b   1.000
_cell.length_c   1.000
_cell.angle_alpha   90.00
_cell.angle_beta   90.00
_cell.angle_gamma   90.00
#
_symmetry.space_group_name_H-M   'P 1'
#
loop_
_entity.id
_entity.type
_entity.pdbx_description
1 polymer ?
#
loop_
_entity_poly.entity_id
_entity_poly.type
_entity_poly.pdbx_seq_one_letter_code
_entity_poly.pdbx_strand_id
1 'polypeptide(L)'
;MPEHDGLRLDQYLAAVTSLSRRAARTLISGGAVARNCRPTRVLGRKVEWGDVVDVLRPAEELGVPARPEIGAISYLHRDGWLAAVDKPAGVLSQPGSHSGSELALDQLTLLDLALETGARPYLRMVHRLDRMTSGVALFARNPQAHGPLTRAWAESAVERRYLAVVEGTPETDHVLIDRPIGRDPDHDWRFRTDDRGRAARTDVCVRDRLGNDLAVIECRLLTGRTHQVRVHLADWGHPVLGDRLYGSRRAAEAPRPLLHASTLILPHPRNGRELIVEAPLPADMAPHFGDGSS
;
A
#
# COMPACT_ATOMS: atom_id res chain seq x y z
N MET A 1 -28.48 -10.14 3.60
CA MET A 1 -27.83 -9.00 2.94
C MET A 1 -27.18 -9.47 1.66
N PRO A 2 -27.44 -8.83 0.51
CA PRO A 2 -26.89 -9.23 -0.78
C PRO A 2 -25.36 -9.07 -0.91
N GLU A 3 -24.69 -8.51 0.11
CA GLU A 3 -23.28 -8.13 0.08
C GLU A 3 -22.28 -9.24 -0.11
N HIS A 4 -22.63 -10.42 0.34
CA HIS A 4 -21.77 -11.60 0.24
C HIS A 4 -22.32 -12.63 -0.76
N ASP A 5 -23.43 -12.29 -1.45
CA ASP A 5 -24.04 -13.15 -2.44
C ASP A 5 -23.07 -13.42 -3.60
N GLY A 6 -22.90 -14.68 -3.95
CA GLY A 6 -21.99 -15.12 -5.01
C GLY A 6 -20.51 -15.13 -4.63
N LEU A 7 -20.11 -14.75 -3.41
CA LEU A 7 -18.73 -14.94 -2.96
C LEU A 7 -18.40 -16.43 -2.81
N ARG A 8 -17.15 -16.77 -3.06
CA ARG A 8 -16.64 -18.10 -2.73
C ARG A 8 -16.61 -18.27 -1.22
N LEU A 9 -16.86 -19.47 -0.73
CA LEU A 9 -16.91 -19.76 0.71
C LEU A 9 -15.66 -19.34 1.46
N ASP A 10 -14.46 -19.49 0.85
CA ASP A 10 -13.19 -19.05 1.45
C ASP A 10 -13.08 -17.51 1.53
N GLN A 11 -13.68 -16.80 0.60
CA GLN A 11 -13.76 -15.33 0.60
C GLN A 11 -14.81 -14.83 1.59
N TYR A 12 -15.95 -15.49 1.61
CA TYR A 12 -17.04 -15.18 2.54
C TYR A 12 -16.56 -15.28 4.00
N LEU A 13 -15.99 -16.43 4.38
CA LEU A 13 -15.48 -16.59 5.76
C LEU A 13 -14.43 -15.56 6.13
N ALA A 14 -13.52 -15.23 5.23
CA ALA A 14 -12.53 -14.19 5.49
C ALA A 14 -13.13 -12.78 5.58
N ALA A 15 -14.29 -12.55 4.95
CA ALA A 15 -14.98 -11.26 5.01
C ALA A 15 -15.81 -11.07 6.29
N VAL A 16 -16.42 -12.17 6.81
CA VAL A 16 -17.35 -12.09 7.94
C VAL A 16 -16.75 -12.53 9.28
N THR A 17 -15.49 -12.99 9.29
CA THR A 17 -14.78 -13.43 10.51
C THR A 17 -13.42 -12.76 10.60
N SER A 18 -12.74 -12.92 11.74
CA SER A 18 -11.35 -12.50 11.95
C SER A 18 -10.33 -13.40 11.24
N LEU A 19 -10.76 -14.37 10.44
CA LEU A 19 -9.87 -15.33 9.78
C LEU A 19 -9.23 -14.75 8.53
N SER A 20 -7.95 -15.06 8.33
CA SER A 20 -7.33 -14.83 7.02
C SER A 20 -7.93 -15.79 5.97
N ARG A 21 -7.85 -15.45 4.69
CA ARG A 21 -8.33 -16.32 3.60
C ARG A 21 -7.62 -17.69 3.59
N ARG A 22 -6.34 -17.74 3.98
CA ARG A 22 -5.61 -18.99 4.13
C ARG A 22 -6.20 -19.83 5.26
N ALA A 23 -6.46 -19.18 6.40
CA ALA A 23 -7.10 -19.79 7.56
C ALA A 23 -8.48 -20.35 7.19
N ALA A 24 -9.32 -19.58 6.52
CA ALA A 24 -10.62 -20.01 6.01
C ALA A 24 -10.48 -21.22 5.08
N ARG A 25 -9.50 -21.23 4.17
CA ARG A 25 -9.23 -22.39 3.29
C ARG A 25 -8.82 -23.63 4.08
N THR A 26 -7.97 -23.49 5.10
CA THR A 26 -7.56 -24.61 5.98
C THR A 26 -8.76 -25.18 6.73
N LEU A 27 -9.63 -24.32 7.30
CA LEU A 27 -10.87 -24.76 7.96
C LEU A 27 -11.80 -25.51 7.01
N ILE A 28 -12.04 -24.98 5.82
CA ILE A 28 -12.92 -25.61 4.82
C ILE A 28 -12.32 -26.96 4.38
N SER A 29 -11.04 -27.00 4.01
CA SER A 29 -10.35 -28.23 3.58
C SER A 29 -10.30 -29.27 4.67
N GLY A 30 -10.16 -28.86 5.94
CA GLY A 30 -10.22 -29.71 7.12
C GLY A 30 -11.63 -30.22 7.47
N GLY A 31 -12.67 -29.73 6.76
CA GLY A 31 -14.07 -30.12 7.03
C GLY A 31 -14.63 -29.48 8.30
N ALA A 32 -14.03 -28.39 8.77
CA ALA A 32 -14.48 -27.65 9.95
C ALA A 32 -15.53 -26.57 9.64
N VAL A 33 -16.08 -26.56 8.43
CA VAL A 33 -17.10 -25.60 8.00
C VAL A 33 -18.30 -26.37 7.46
N ALA A 34 -19.50 -25.95 7.86
CA ALA A 34 -20.75 -26.43 7.29
C ALA A 34 -21.47 -25.29 6.55
N ARG A 35 -22.19 -25.63 5.48
CA ARG A 35 -23.15 -24.75 4.81
C ARG A 35 -24.52 -25.41 4.87
N ASN A 36 -25.50 -24.72 5.41
CA ASN A 36 -26.85 -25.24 5.60
C ASN A 36 -26.84 -26.59 6.34
N CYS A 37 -26.16 -26.64 7.47
CA CYS A 37 -25.96 -27.82 8.33
C CYS A 37 -25.25 -29.02 7.65
N ARG A 38 -24.61 -28.83 6.47
CA ARG A 38 -23.88 -29.88 5.77
C ARG A 38 -22.39 -29.53 5.73
N PRO A 39 -21.50 -30.33 6.34
CA PRO A 39 -20.05 -30.13 6.25
C PRO A 39 -19.60 -30.05 4.81
N THR A 40 -18.71 -29.10 4.52
CA THR A 40 -18.18 -28.90 3.18
C THR A 40 -16.65 -28.76 3.20
N ARG A 41 -16.01 -29.29 2.14
CA ARG A 41 -14.58 -29.12 1.88
C ARG A 41 -14.31 -28.38 0.58
N VAL A 42 -15.37 -27.88 -0.06
CA VAL A 42 -15.29 -27.25 -1.38
C VAL A 42 -15.06 -25.74 -1.22
N LEU A 43 -13.80 -25.31 -1.38
CA LEU A 43 -13.36 -23.89 -1.26
C LEU A 43 -14.10 -22.95 -2.20
N GLY A 44 -14.31 -23.40 -3.44
CA GLY A 44 -14.89 -22.58 -4.52
C GLY A 44 -16.40 -22.47 -4.52
N ARG A 45 -17.10 -23.09 -3.57
CA ARG A 45 -18.56 -23.04 -3.49
C ARG A 45 -19.01 -21.61 -3.22
N LYS A 46 -19.91 -21.10 -4.04
CA LYS A 46 -20.48 -19.77 -3.85
C LYS A 46 -21.48 -19.79 -2.70
N VAL A 47 -21.45 -18.76 -1.88
CA VAL A 47 -22.46 -18.52 -0.84
C VAL A 47 -23.59 -17.72 -1.46
N GLU A 48 -24.83 -18.15 -1.22
CA GLU A 48 -26.02 -17.52 -1.74
C GLU A 48 -26.81 -16.88 -0.59
N TRP A 49 -27.64 -15.89 -0.92
CA TRP A 49 -28.49 -15.24 0.06
C TRP A 49 -29.39 -16.29 0.76
N GLY A 50 -29.39 -16.26 2.08
CA GLY A 50 -30.11 -17.24 2.90
C GLY A 50 -29.29 -18.45 3.31
N ASP A 51 -28.07 -18.60 2.82
CA ASP A 51 -27.17 -19.64 3.33
C ASP A 51 -26.77 -19.39 4.78
N VAL A 52 -26.78 -20.44 5.56
CA VAL A 52 -26.21 -20.48 6.91
C VAL A 52 -24.84 -21.16 6.81
N VAL A 53 -23.81 -20.42 7.24
CA VAL A 53 -22.43 -20.94 7.25
C VAL A 53 -21.97 -21.03 8.70
N ASP A 54 -21.69 -22.24 9.15
CA ASP A 54 -21.25 -22.55 10.50
C ASP A 54 -19.75 -22.96 10.50
N VAL A 55 -19.00 -22.45 11.47
CA VAL A 55 -17.66 -22.98 11.78
C VAL A 55 -17.79 -23.98 12.92
N LEU A 56 -17.58 -25.26 12.57
CA LEU A 56 -17.83 -26.39 13.45
C LEU A 56 -16.75 -26.59 14.53
N ARG A 57 -15.56 -26.01 14.31
CA ARG A 57 -14.44 -26.05 15.25
C ARG A 57 -13.73 -24.70 15.27
N PRO A 58 -13.31 -24.21 16.45
CA PRO A 58 -12.51 -23.01 16.55
C PRO A 58 -11.22 -23.09 15.72
N ALA A 59 -10.81 -21.97 15.15
CA ALA A 59 -9.61 -21.89 14.32
C ALA A 59 -8.35 -22.29 15.11
N GLU A 60 -8.30 -21.93 16.38
CA GLU A 60 -7.20 -22.20 17.31
C GLU A 60 -6.97 -23.69 17.51
N GLU A 61 -8.02 -24.50 17.56
CA GLU A 61 -7.93 -25.97 17.71
C GLU A 61 -7.30 -26.66 16.49
N LEU A 62 -7.28 -25.98 15.36
CA LEU A 62 -6.70 -26.47 14.10
C LEU A 62 -5.33 -25.85 13.80
N GLY A 63 -4.74 -25.13 14.77
CA GLY A 63 -3.45 -24.45 14.61
C GLY A 63 -3.50 -23.35 13.53
N VAL A 64 -4.68 -22.81 13.27
CA VAL A 64 -4.85 -21.72 12.30
C VAL A 64 -4.64 -20.40 13.03
N PRO A 65 -3.60 -19.63 12.68
CA PRO A 65 -3.35 -18.37 13.35
C PRO A 65 -4.53 -17.40 13.16
N ALA A 66 -4.91 -16.74 14.24
CA ALA A 66 -5.85 -15.62 14.18
C ALA A 66 -5.36 -14.58 13.17
N ARG A 67 -6.32 -13.87 12.56
CA ARG A 67 -6.00 -12.72 11.72
C ARG A 67 -5.29 -11.68 12.59
N PRO A 68 -4.15 -11.13 12.18
CA PRO A 68 -3.55 -10.02 12.90
C PRO A 68 -4.58 -8.90 13.00
N GLU A 69 -4.74 -8.34 14.20
CA GLU A 69 -5.52 -7.12 14.39
C GLU A 69 -4.87 -6.01 13.56
N ILE A 70 -5.43 -5.78 12.39
CA ILE A 70 -5.06 -4.61 11.60
C ILE A 70 -5.89 -3.48 12.17
N GLY A 71 -5.21 -2.51 12.74
CA GLY A 71 -5.84 -1.32 13.29
C GLY A 71 -6.82 -0.69 12.30
N ALA A 72 -7.75 0.10 12.79
CA ALA A 72 -8.74 0.81 11.97
C ALA A 72 -8.05 1.53 10.80
N ILE A 73 -8.71 1.56 9.63
CA ILE A 73 -8.22 2.32 8.47
C ILE A 73 -8.19 3.81 8.84
N SER A 74 -7.02 4.42 8.74
CA SER A 74 -6.85 5.85 8.96
C SER A 74 -7.17 6.60 7.66
N TYR A 75 -8.30 7.28 7.63
CA TYR A 75 -8.68 8.12 6.48
C TYR A 75 -8.07 9.52 6.63
N LEU A 76 -7.32 9.94 5.60
CA LEU A 76 -6.78 11.29 5.47
C LEU A 76 -7.80 12.21 4.80
N HIS A 77 -8.56 11.66 3.85
CA HIS A 77 -9.68 12.33 3.20
C HIS A 77 -10.71 11.29 2.77
N ARG A 78 -12.00 11.62 2.89
CA ARG A 78 -13.07 10.73 2.44
C ARG A 78 -14.31 11.50 2.06
N ASP A 79 -14.80 11.27 0.82
CA ASP A 79 -16.11 11.76 0.34
C ASP A 79 -16.81 10.72 -0.54
N GLY A 80 -17.84 11.11 -1.27
CA GLY A 80 -18.59 10.22 -2.17
C GLY A 80 -17.83 9.85 -3.46
N TRP A 81 -16.66 10.44 -3.74
CA TRP A 81 -15.91 10.27 -4.99
C TRP A 81 -14.58 9.57 -4.78
N LEU A 82 -13.89 9.88 -3.73
CA LEU A 82 -12.60 9.31 -3.43
C LEU A 82 -12.38 9.08 -1.92
N ALA A 83 -11.43 8.21 -1.59
CA ALA A 83 -10.88 8.05 -0.26
C ALA A 83 -9.35 8.04 -0.35
N ALA A 84 -8.72 8.82 0.49
CA ALA A 84 -7.30 8.75 0.74
C ALA A 84 -7.07 8.18 2.13
N VAL A 85 -6.20 7.20 2.24
CA VAL A 85 -5.89 6.53 3.51
C VAL A 85 -4.40 6.62 3.79
N ASP A 86 -4.05 6.67 5.06
CA ASP A 86 -2.67 6.52 5.50
C ASP A 86 -2.30 5.03 5.49
N LYS A 87 -1.51 4.63 4.50
CA LYS A 87 -1.04 3.25 4.40
C LYS A 87 0.11 3.02 5.38
N PRO A 88 -0.03 2.13 6.35
CA PRO A 88 1.11 1.75 7.17
C PRO A 88 2.17 0.99 6.36
N ALA A 89 3.43 1.06 6.80
CA ALA A 89 4.48 0.22 6.26
C ALA A 89 4.21 -1.27 6.58
N GLY A 90 4.71 -2.16 5.73
CA GLY A 90 4.50 -3.61 5.87
C GLY A 90 3.22 -4.14 5.21
N VAL A 91 2.23 -3.29 4.94
CA VAL A 91 0.97 -3.67 4.28
C VAL A 91 1.11 -3.54 2.76
N LEU A 92 0.68 -4.56 2.03
CA LEU A 92 0.60 -4.52 0.57
C LEU A 92 -0.49 -3.55 0.11
N SER A 93 -0.24 -2.81 -0.96
CA SER A 93 -1.27 -1.96 -1.58
C SER A 93 -2.40 -2.78 -2.19
N GLN A 94 -2.05 -3.85 -2.90
CA GLN A 94 -2.98 -4.80 -3.53
C GLN A 94 -2.41 -6.23 -3.43
N PRO A 95 -3.26 -7.27 -3.51
CA PRO A 95 -2.80 -8.66 -3.55
C PRO A 95 -1.88 -8.88 -4.75
N GLY A 96 -0.72 -9.48 -4.52
CA GLY A 96 0.20 -9.92 -5.56
C GLY A 96 0.15 -11.44 -5.74
N SER A 97 0.83 -11.96 -6.76
CA SER A 97 0.94 -13.41 -7.00
C SER A 97 1.54 -14.20 -5.84
N HIS A 98 2.33 -13.52 -4.99
CA HIS A 98 3.04 -14.11 -3.85
C HIS A 98 2.59 -13.53 -2.50
N SER A 99 1.45 -12.86 -2.44
CA SER A 99 0.97 -12.19 -1.21
C SER A 99 0.48 -13.12 -0.10
N GLY A 100 0.49 -14.42 -0.34
CA GLY A 100 0.01 -15.38 0.68
C GLY A 100 -1.44 -15.13 1.06
N SER A 101 -1.72 -15.14 2.37
CA SER A 101 -3.06 -14.94 2.93
C SER A 101 -3.28 -13.55 3.54
N GLU A 102 -2.27 -12.68 3.49
CA GLU A 102 -2.37 -11.33 4.05
C GLU A 102 -3.37 -10.50 3.25
N LEU A 103 -4.24 -9.77 3.94
CA LEU A 103 -5.11 -8.79 3.30
C LEU A 103 -4.28 -7.57 2.90
N ALA A 104 -4.45 -7.15 1.66
CA ALA A 104 -3.88 -5.91 1.17
C ALA A 104 -4.77 -4.71 1.56
N LEU A 105 -4.22 -3.51 1.46
CA LEU A 105 -4.88 -2.27 1.83
C LEU A 105 -6.22 -2.07 1.12
N ASP A 106 -6.30 -2.42 -0.17
CA ASP A 106 -7.54 -2.31 -0.94
C ASP A 106 -8.65 -3.21 -0.38
N GLN A 107 -8.30 -4.43 0.05
CA GLN A 107 -9.24 -5.36 0.68
C GLN A 107 -9.65 -4.89 2.07
N LEU A 108 -8.70 -4.36 2.85
CA LEU A 108 -8.97 -3.83 4.18
C LEU A 108 -9.88 -2.61 4.14
N THR A 109 -9.58 -1.66 3.24
CA THR A 109 -10.38 -0.45 3.06
C THR A 109 -11.77 -0.79 2.54
N LEU A 110 -11.89 -1.77 1.61
CA LEU A 110 -13.18 -2.24 1.13
C LEU A 110 -14.02 -2.86 2.24
N LEU A 111 -13.39 -3.67 3.09
CA LEU A 111 -14.06 -4.30 4.22
C LEU A 111 -14.54 -3.27 5.24
N ASP A 112 -13.69 -2.31 5.60
CA ASP A 112 -14.02 -1.24 6.53
C ASP A 112 -15.25 -0.45 6.06
N LEU A 113 -15.24 -0.01 4.81
CA LEU A 113 -16.37 0.70 4.20
C LEU A 113 -17.63 -0.15 4.07
N ALA A 114 -17.50 -1.44 3.82
CA ALA A 114 -18.65 -2.36 3.74
C ALA A 114 -19.29 -2.57 5.12
N LEU A 115 -18.48 -2.68 6.18
CA LEU A 115 -18.98 -2.78 7.55
C LEU A 115 -19.72 -1.52 7.99
N GLU A 116 -19.23 -0.34 7.58
CA GLU A 116 -19.88 0.94 7.91
C GLU A 116 -21.21 1.12 7.19
N THR A 117 -21.26 0.78 5.89
CA THR A 117 -22.41 1.10 5.04
C THR A 117 -23.46 0.00 4.99
N GLY A 118 -23.12 -1.20 5.45
CA GLY A 118 -23.96 -2.39 5.28
C GLY A 118 -24.08 -2.83 3.82
N ALA A 119 -23.27 -2.32 2.88
CA ALA A 119 -23.31 -2.62 1.45
C ALA A 119 -21.90 -2.68 0.83
N ARG A 120 -21.70 -3.49 -0.20
CA ARG A 120 -20.42 -3.55 -0.88
C ARG A 120 -20.17 -2.26 -1.67
N PRO A 121 -19.32 -1.34 -1.19
CA PRO A 121 -19.08 -0.08 -1.87
C PRO A 121 -18.23 -0.30 -3.13
N TYR A 122 -18.34 0.62 -4.08
CA TYR A 122 -17.34 0.72 -5.13
C TYR A 122 -16.04 1.24 -4.53
N LEU A 123 -14.95 0.51 -4.75
CA LEU A 123 -13.61 0.93 -4.36
C LEU A 123 -12.60 0.44 -5.40
N ARG A 124 -11.80 1.36 -5.94
CA ARG A 124 -10.73 1.06 -6.88
C ARG A 124 -9.48 1.85 -6.55
N MET A 125 -8.38 1.15 -6.34
CA MET A 125 -7.10 1.79 -6.12
C MET A 125 -6.63 2.51 -7.38
N VAL A 126 -6.13 3.74 -7.24
CA VAL A 126 -5.69 4.59 -8.34
C VAL A 126 -4.19 4.40 -8.61
N HIS A 127 -3.40 4.24 -7.55
CA HIS A 127 -1.95 4.02 -7.63
C HIS A 127 -1.50 3.05 -6.53
N ARG A 128 -0.23 2.67 -6.55
CA ARG A 128 0.35 1.74 -5.58
C ARG A 128 1.53 2.35 -4.87
N LEU A 129 1.69 2.01 -3.60
CA LEU A 129 2.92 2.17 -2.83
C LEU A 129 3.57 0.81 -2.62
N ASP A 130 4.88 0.79 -2.46
CA ASP A 130 5.61 -0.43 -2.10
C ASP A 130 5.16 -0.93 -0.72
N ARG A 131 5.35 -2.21 -0.45
CA ARG A 131 4.94 -2.83 0.83
C ARG A 131 5.48 -2.06 2.02
N MET A 132 6.77 -1.71 2.01
CA MET A 132 7.46 -1.06 3.13
C MET A 132 7.37 0.47 3.11
N THR A 133 6.80 1.07 2.06
CA THR A 133 6.52 2.50 1.99
C THR A 133 5.21 2.82 2.68
N SER A 134 5.24 3.79 3.59
CA SER A 134 4.05 4.34 4.27
C SER A 134 3.51 5.58 3.56
N GLY A 135 2.31 6.05 3.94
CA GLY A 135 1.75 7.32 3.52
C GLY A 135 0.54 7.24 2.62
N VAL A 136 0.25 8.32 1.91
CA VAL A 136 -1.01 8.53 1.16
C VAL A 136 -1.24 7.46 0.09
N ALA A 137 -2.32 6.71 0.23
CA ALA A 137 -2.84 5.81 -0.79
C ALA A 137 -4.26 6.23 -1.19
N LEU A 138 -4.53 6.35 -2.51
CA LEU A 138 -5.75 6.91 -3.05
C LEU A 138 -6.63 5.86 -3.72
N PHE A 139 -7.93 5.94 -3.44
CA PHE A 139 -8.98 5.10 -4.01
C PHE A 139 -10.08 5.94 -4.65
N ALA A 140 -10.58 5.51 -5.80
CA ALA A 140 -11.87 5.96 -6.32
C ALA A 140 -13.01 5.22 -5.60
N ARG A 141 -13.99 5.98 -5.07
CA ARG A 141 -15.20 5.46 -4.40
C ARG A 141 -16.44 5.50 -5.28
N ASN A 142 -16.31 6.01 -6.50
CA ASN A 142 -17.39 6.13 -7.46
C ASN A 142 -16.86 5.66 -8.84
N PRO A 143 -17.61 4.88 -9.61
CA PRO A 143 -17.21 4.49 -10.97
C PRO A 143 -16.87 5.69 -11.87
N GLN A 144 -17.59 6.80 -11.70
CA GLN A 144 -17.35 8.03 -12.46
C GLN A 144 -16.04 8.75 -12.07
N ALA A 145 -15.52 8.50 -10.86
CA ALA A 145 -14.26 9.09 -10.38
C ALA A 145 -13.03 8.38 -10.95
N HIS A 146 -13.12 7.07 -11.23
CA HIS A 146 -11.96 6.26 -11.60
C HIS A 146 -11.30 6.72 -12.90
N GLY A 147 -12.09 7.01 -13.94
CA GLY A 147 -11.58 7.50 -15.23
C GLY A 147 -10.84 8.83 -15.12
N PRO A 148 -11.44 9.90 -14.56
CA PRO A 148 -10.78 11.19 -14.33
C PRO A 148 -9.50 11.07 -13.49
N LEU A 149 -9.52 10.31 -12.40
CA LEU A 149 -8.32 10.08 -11.56
C LEU A 149 -7.21 9.38 -12.34
N THR A 150 -7.53 8.31 -13.08
CA THR A 150 -6.55 7.60 -13.89
C THR A 150 -5.94 8.49 -14.98
N ARG A 151 -6.76 9.36 -15.59
CA ARG A 151 -6.30 10.33 -16.59
C ARG A 151 -5.38 11.37 -15.96
N ALA A 152 -5.77 11.97 -14.84
CA ALA A 152 -4.92 12.92 -14.11
C ALA A 152 -3.55 12.32 -13.76
N TRP A 153 -3.52 11.01 -13.42
CA TRP A 153 -2.27 10.28 -13.17
C TRP A 153 -1.42 10.13 -14.43
N ALA A 154 -2.04 9.75 -15.55
CA ALA A 154 -1.37 9.56 -16.85
C ALA A 154 -0.83 10.88 -17.42
N GLU A 155 -1.54 11.97 -17.23
CA GLU A 155 -1.19 13.32 -17.69
C GLU A 155 -0.23 14.06 -16.74
N SER A 156 0.24 13.40 -15.67
CA SER A 156 1.10 14.00 -14.64
C SER A 156 0.48 15.23 -13.94
N ALA A 157 -0.85 15.32 -13.94
CA ALA A 157 -1.59 16.36 -13.22
C ALA A 157 -1.69 16.09 -11.70
N VAL A 158 -1.08 14.98 -11.24
CA VAL A 158 -1.02 14.61 -9.83
C VAL A 158 0.41 14.80 -9.35
N GLU A 159 0.60 15.72 -8.40
CA GLU A 159 1.87 15.89 -7.72
C GLU A 159 1.99 14.89 -6.57
N ARG A 160 3.14 14.24 -6.48
CA ARG A 160 3.44 13.20 -5.48
C ARG A 160 4.75 13.55 -4.80
N ARG A 161 4.68 13.85 -3.50
CA ARG A 161 5.86 14.12 -2.69
C ARG A 161 6.11 12.98 -1.71
N TYR A 162 7.38 12.66 -1.58
CA TYR A 162 7.86 11.64 -0.66
C TYR A 162 8.92 12.25 0.23
N LEU A 163 8.93 11.85 1.49
CA LEU A 163 10.03 12.11 2.41
C LEU A 163 10.86 10.84 2.55
N ALA A 164 12.16 10.99 2.56
CA ALA A 164 13.10 9.89 2.78
C ALA A 164 14.22 10.34 3.72
N VAL A 165 14.69 9.41 4.55
CA VAL A 165 15.97 9.54 5.23
C VAL A 165 16.98 8.74 4.45
N VAL A 166 18.10 9.35 4.06
CA VAL A 166 19.13 8.72 3.22
C VAL A 166 20.47 8.68 3.93
N GLU A 167 21.32 7.75 3.50
CA GLU A 167 22.72 7.67 3.91
C GLU A 167 23.58 8.65 3.10
N GLY A 168 24.60 9.17 3.76
CA GLY A 168 25.49 10.16 3.20
C GLY A 168 24.93 11.58 3.30
N THR A 169 25.80 12.55 3.10
CA THR A 169 25.47 13.96 3.10
C THR A 169 25.59 14.50 1.67
N PRO A 170 24.48 14.70 0.93
CA PRO A 170 24.55 15.23 -0.43
C PRO A 170 25.22 16.61 -0.46
N GLU A 171 26.09 16.85 -1.44
CA GLU A 171 26.77 18.14 -1.60
C GLU A 171 25.84 19.21 -2.17
N THR A 172 24.88 18.80 -3.03
CA THR A 172 23.94 19.70 -3.70
C THR A 172 22.59 19.71 -2.99
N ASP A 173 21.93 20.88 -2.91
CA ASP A 173 20.62 21.01 -2.29
C ASP A 173 19.49 20.50 -3.19
N HIS A 174 19.72 20.44 -4.49
CA HIS A 174 18.72 20.04 -5.47
C HIS A 174 19.34 19.28 -6.63
N VAL A 175 18.68 18.20 -7.06
CA VAL A 175 19.06 17.44 -8.25
C VAL A 175 17.81 16.87 -8.95
N LEU A 176 17.80 16.95 -10.28
CA LEU A 176 16.84 16.20 -11.09
C LEU A 176 17.51 14.91 -11.57
N ILE A 177 17.05 13.78 -11.05
CA ILE A 177 17.51 12.47 -11.50
C ILE A 177 16.62 12.05 -12.68
N ASP A 178 17.18 12.06 -13.88
CA ASP A 178 16.53 11.65 -15.12
C ASP A 178 17.25 10.39 -15.66
N ARG A 179 16.94 9.25 -15.09
CA ARG A 179 17.56 7.96 -15.41
C ARG A 179 16.48 6.90 -15.60
N PRO A 180 16.42 6.25 -16.78
CA PRO A 180 15.46 5.18 -17.03
C PRO A 180 15.64 4.00 -16.07
N ILE A 181 14.54 3.31 -15.72
CA ILE A 181 14.53 2.18 -14.79
C ILE A 181 14.08 0.92 -15.50
N GLY A 182 14.88 -0.13 -15.39
CA GLY A 182 14.62 -1.48 -15.88
C GLY A 182 14.66 -2.52 -14.78
N ARG A 183 14.26 -3.75 -15.10
CA ARG A 183 14.45 -4.90 -14.20
C ARG A 183 15.95 -5.22 -14.11
N ASP A 184 16.39 -5.58 -12.93
CA ASP A 184 17.73 -6.13 -12.73
C ASP A 184 17.75 -7.57 -13.30
N PRO A 185 18.58 -7.90 -14.28
CA PRO A 185 18.62 -9.24 -14.86
C PRO A 185 19.13 -10.31 -13.87
N ASP A 186 19.87 -9.90 -12.87
CA ASP A 186 20.49 -10.79 -11.88
C ASP A 186 19.59 -11.03 -10.65
N HIS A 187 18.45 -10.30 -10.56
CA HIS A 187 17.54 -10.39 -9.41
C HIS A 187 16.07 -10.18 -9.80
N ASP A 188 15.23 -11.16 -9.61
CA ASP A 188 13.79 -11.15 -9.97
C ASP A 188 12.96 -10.00 -9.36
N TRP A 189 13.37 -9.49 -8.21
CA TRP A 189 12.61 -8.48 -7.43
C TRP A 189 13.23 -7.09 -7.48
N ARG A 190 14.41 -6.94 -8.10
CA ARG A 190 15.18 -5.73 -8.10
C ARG A 190 15.00 -4.96 -9.40
N PHE A 191 15.07 -3.65 -9.31
CA PHE A 191 15.13 -2.72 -10.43
C PHE A 191 16.45 -1.95 -10.36
N ARG A 192 16.92 -1.45 -11.47
CA ARG A 192 18.11 -0.61 -11.55
C ARG A 192 17.94 0.48 -12.59
N THR A 193 18.77 1.49 -12.56
CA THR A 193 18.91 2.40 -13.69
C THR A 193 19.47 1.63 -14.88
N ASP A 194 18.81 1.78 -16.02
CA ASP A 194 19.16 1.05 -17.26
C ASP A 194 18.64 1.86 -18.45
N ASP A 195 19.53 2.21 -19.38
CA ASP A 195 19.19 3.03 -20.55
C ASP A 195 18.13 2.36 -21.46
N ARG A 196 17.98 1.04 -21.37
CA ARG A 196 16.91 0.27 -22.03
C ARG A 196 15.63 0.22 -21.21
N GLY A 197 15.64 0.79 -20.02
CA GLY A 197 14.51 0.84 -19.09
C GLY A 197 13.43 1.81 -19.55
N ARG A 198 12.43 1.95 -18.71
CA ARG A 198 11.34 2.93 -18.91
C ARG A 198 11.76 4.27 -18.35
N ALA A 199 11.52 5.35 -19.07
CA ALA A 199 11.82 6.70 -18.63
C ALA A 199 11.31 6.94 -17.19
N ALA A 200 12.20 7.44 -16.35
CA ALA A 200 11.92 7.72 -14.95
C ALA A 200 12.60 9.03 -14.52
N ARG A 201 11.84 9.91 -13.87
CA ARG A 201 12.31 11.23 -13.44
C ARG A 201 11.87 11.51 -12.02
N THR A 202 12.84 11.84 -11.16
CA THR A 202 12.63 12.20 -9.76
C THR A 202 13.33 13.53 -9.49
N ASP A 203 12.57 14.50 -9.05
CA ASP A 203 13.06 15.79 -8.60
C ASP A 203 13.35 15.69 -7.09
N VAL A 204 14.58 15.96 -6.68
CA VAL A 204 15.11 15.71 -5.33
C VAL A 204 15.54 17.01 -4.72
N CYS A 205 15.05 17.31 -3.51
CA CYS A 205 15.44 18.45 -2.71
C CYS A 205 15.94 17.98 -1.34
N VAL A 206 17.12 18.40 -0.93
CA VAL A 206 17.65 18.17 0.41
C VAL A 206 16.96 19.12 1.37
N ARG A 207 16.23 18.55 2.35
CA ARG A 207 15.52 19.31 3.37
C ARG A 207 16.39 19.64 4.56
N ASP A 208 17.19 18.66 4.96
CA ASP A 208 18.11 18.82 6.08
C ASP A 208 19.31 17.86 5.93
N ARG A 209 20.47 18.27 6.44
CA ARG A 209 21.68 17.46 6.57
C ARG A 209 21.87 17.17 8.04
N LEU A 210 21.58 15.93 8.40
CA LEU A 210 21.62 15.48 9.78
C LEU A 210 23.06 15.16 10.17
N GLY A 211 23.35 15.19 11.46
CA GLY A 211 24.54 14.57 11.99
C GLY A 211 24.62 13.08 11.62
N ASN A 212 25.75 12.45 11.86
CA ASN A 212 25.95 11.00 11.62
C ASN A 212 25.83 10.56 10.16
N ASP A 213 26.16 11.41 9.22
CA ASP A 213 26.17 11.10 7.78
C ASP A 213 24.79 10.64 7.26
N LEU A 214 23.76 11.37 7.63
CA LEU A 214 22.39 11.20 7.16
C LEU A 214 21.84 12.52 6.61
N ALA A 215 20.83 12.43 5.74
CA ALA A 215 20.08 13.58 5.27
C ALA A 215 18.58 13.27 5.13
N VAL A 216 17.75 14.30 5.31
CA VAL A 216 16.33 14.28 4.98
C VAL A 216 16.13 14.81 3.57
N ILE A 217 15.47 14.04 2.76
CA ILE A 217 15.22 14.31 1.35
C ILE A 217 13.73 14.40 1.09
N GLU A 218 13.31 15.40 0.34
CA GLU A 218 12.01 15.39 -0.34
C GLU A 218 12.19 15.01 -1.81
N CYS A 219 11.38 14.06 -2.28
CA CYS A 219 11.34 13.65 -3.67
C CYS A 219 9.99 13.97 -4.28
N ARG A 220 9.96 14.73 -5.38
CA ARG A 220 8.78 14.91 -6.22
C ARG A 220 8.86 13.97 -7.42
N LEU A 221 7.88 13.07 -7.55
CA LEU A 221 7.85 12.10 -8.64
C LEU A 221 7.19 12.68 -9.89
N LEU A 222 7.96 12.83 -10.97
CA LEU A 222 7.47 13.24 -12.28
C LEU A 222 6.99 12.04 -13.10
N THR A 223 7.42 10.83 -12.77
CA THR A 223 6.98 9.55 -13.31
C THR A 223 6.66 8.59 -12.16
N GLY A 224 6.16 7.37 -12.43
CA GLY A 224 5.86 6.37 -11.41
C GLY A 224 6.31 4.98 -11.85
N ARG A 225 7.56 4.62 -11.56
CA ARG A 225 8.09 3.27 -11.81
C ARG A 225 8.20 2.51 -10.50
N THR A 226 8.19 1.20 -10.58
CA THR A 226 8.41 0.33 -9.41
C THR A 226 9.72 0.69 -8.72
N HIS A 227 9.67 0.92 -7.41
CA HIS A 227 10.80 1.27 -6.57
C HIS A 227 11.55 2.56 -6.99
N GLN A 228 10.93 3.45 -7.79
CA GLN A 228 11.63 4.56 -8.46
C GLN A 228 12.46 5.42 -7.51
N VAL A 229 11.90 5.91 -6.40
CA VAL A 229 12.64 6.76 -5.44
C VAL A 229 13.83 5.98 -4.88
N ARG A 230 13.64 4.75 -4.48
CA ARG A 230 14.68 3.89 -3.89
C ARG A 230 15.82 3.61 -4.86
N VAL A 231 15.49 3.32 -6.13
CA VAL A 231 16.48 3.09 -7.20
C VAL A 231 17.26 4.37 -7.48
N HIS A 232 16.56 5.49 -7.68
CA HIS A 232 17.20 6.75 -8.02
C HIS A 232 18.11 7.29 -6.91
N LEU A 233 17.67 7.24 -5.65
CA LEU A 233 18.48 7.68 -4.54
C LEU A 233 19.72 6.79 -4.34
N ALA A 234 19.59 5.48 -4.52
CA ALA A 234 20.71 4.55 -4.48
C ALA A 234 21.71 4.78 -5.63
N ASP A 235 21.22 5.00 -6.86
CA ASP A 235 22.05 5.33 -8.03
C ASP A 235 22.76 6.68 -7.87
N TRP A 236 22.13 7.63 -7.18
CA TRP A 236 22.75 8.92 -6.83
C TRP A 236 23.83 8.81 -5.74
N GLY A 237 23.98 7.65 -5.11
CA GLY A 237 24.96 7.40 -4.04
C GLY A 237 24.44 7.61 -2.63
N HIS A 238 23.14 7.94 -2.48
CA HIS A 238 22.47 8.20 -1.21
C HIS A 238 21.29 7.24 -1.00
N PRO A 239 21.55 5.93 -0.75
CA PRO A 239 20.47 4.96 -0.56
C PRO A 239 19.61 5.30 0.64
N VAL A 240 18.32 4.95 0.55
CA VAL A 240 17.38 5.15 1.66
C VAL A 240 17.81 4.33 2.87
N LEU A 241 17.89 4.95 4.04
CA LEU A 241 18.26 4.29 5.30
C LEU A 241 17.28 3.11 5.56
N GLY A 242 17.83 1.94 5.89
CA GLY A 242 17.06 0.72 6.10
C GLY A 242 16.75 -0.07 4.81
N ASP A 243 17.15 0.41 3.63
CA ASP A 243 16.87 -0.27 2.37
C ASP A 243 17.89 -1.35 2.03
N ARG A 244 17.65 -2.56 2.54
CA ARG A 244 18.50 -3.74 2.29
C ARG A 244 18.57 -4.15 0.82
N LEU A 245 17.54 -3.81 0.03
CA LEU A 245 17.48 -4.20 -1.38
C LEU A 245 18.36 -3.31 -2.26
N TYR A 246 18.48 -2.02 -1.91
CA TYR A 246 19.18 -1.01 -2.71
C TYR A 246 20.45 -0.46 -2.05
N GLY A 247 21.07 -1.24 -1.18
CA GLY A 247 22.45 -1.02 -0.77
C GLY A 247 22.68 -0.11 0.43
N SER A 248 21.66 0.07 1.28
CA SER A 248 21.84 0.69 2.58
C SER A 248 22.88 -0.11 3.39
N ARG A 249 24.01 0.53 3.71
CA ARG A 249 25.05 -0.06 4.57
C ARG A 249 24.65 -0.06 6.03
N ARG A 250 23.74 0.84 6.40
CA ARG A 250 23.19 1.03 7.73
C ARG A 250 21.77 0.46 7.86
N ALA A 251 21.48 -0.56 7.06
CA ALA A 251 20.14 -1.17 7.00
C ALA A 251 19.63 -1.76 8.33
N ALA A 252 20.54 -2.01 9.28
CA ALA A 252 20.18 -2.49 10.62
C ALA A 252 19.69 -1.36 11.56
N GLU A 253 19.91 -0.10 11.20
CA GLU A 253 19.56 1.06 12.03
C GLU A 253 18.10 1.49 11.85
N ALA A 254 17.41 0.92 10.86
CA ALA A 254 16.00 1.19 10.65
C ALA A 254 15.23 -0.13 10.37
N PRO A 255 13.98 -0.25 10.84
CA PRO A 255 13.19 -1.46 10.67
C PRO A 255 12.77 -1.72 9.22
N ARG A 256 12.84 -0.68 8.38
CA ARG A 256 12.42 -0.67 6.98
C ARG A 256 13.13 0.44 6.21
N PRO A 257 13.01 0.50 4.87
CA PRO A 257 13.35 1.71 4.14
C PRO A 257 12.57 2.92 4.69
N LEU A 258 13.25 3.93 5.20
CA LEU A 258 12.62 5.14 5.73
C LEU A 258 12.16 6.03 4.56
N LEU A 259 11.09 5.59 3.93
CA LEU A 259 10.44 6.24 2.79
C LEU A 259 8.94 6.37 3.06
N HIS A 260 8.41 7.57 2.85
CA HIS A 260 7.05 7.95 3.17
C HIS A 260 6.44 8.81 2.06
N ALA A 261 5.30 8.40 1.52
CA ALA A 261 4.49 9.18 0.60
C ALA A 261 3.73 10.26 1.38
N SER A 262 4.38 11.40 1.60
CA SER A 262 3.89 12.44 2.51
C SER A 262 2.70 13.22 1.97
N THR A 263 2.74 13.59 0.68
CA THR A 263 1.74 14.51 0.13
C THR A 263 1.30 14.08 -1.27
N LEU A 264 0.01 14.21 -1.51
CA LEU A 264 -0.62 14.03 -2.81
C LEU A 264 -1.44 15.28 -3.14
N ILE A 265 -1.16 15.94 -4.27
CA ILE A 265 -1.92 17.10 -4.76
C ILE A 265 -2.53 16.70 -6.09
N LEU A 266 -3.85 16.82 -6.21
CA LEU A 266 -4.58 16.37 -7.39
C LEU A 266 -5.85 17.18 -7.64
N PRO A 267 -6.33 17.24 -8.90
CA PRO A 267 -7.66 17.77 -9.16
C PRO A 267 -8.73 16.81 -8.65
N HIS A 268 -9.68 17.31 -7.88
CA HIS A 268 -10.79 16.51 -7.39
C HIS A 268 -11.67 16.02 -8.57
N PRO A 269 -11.99 14.71 -8.67
CA PRO A 269 -12.61 14.10 -9.86
C PRO A 269 -14.00 14.62 -10.19
N ARG A 270 -14.71 15.24 -9.22
CA ARG A 270 -16.06 15.79 -9.42
C ARG A 270 -16.05 17.21 -9.99
N ASN A 271 -15.16 18.05 -9.50
CA ASN A 271 -15.26 19.50 -9.73
C ASN A 271 -13.95 20.14 -10.20
N GLY A 272 -12.86 19.36 -10.34
CA GLY A 272 -11.56 19.86 -10.79
C GLY A 272 -10.82 20.75 -9.79
N ARG A 273 -11.38 21.02 -8.61
CA ARG A 273 -10.69 21.83 -7.58
C ARG A 273 -9.48 21.08 -7.06
N GLU A 274 -8.42 21.81 -6.77
CA GLU A 274 -7.24 21.23 -6.14
C GLU A 274 -7.58 20.64 -4.77
N LEU A 275 -7.13 19.41 -4.56
CA LEU A 275 -7.21 18.69 -3.31
C LEU A 275 -5.78 18.33 -2.87
N ILE A 276 -5.42 18.78 -1.68
CA ILE A 276 -4.16 18.43 -1.02
C ILE A 276 -4.46 17.40 0.05
N VAL A 277 -3.76 16.28 0.01
CA VAL A 277 -3.86 15.21 1.01
C VAL A 277 -2.48 14.96 1.59
N GLU A 278 -2.37 15.04 2.90
CA GLU A 278 -1.11 14.85 3.61
C GLU A 278 -1.24 13.70 4.62
N ALA A 279 -0.22 12.87 4.68
CA ALA A 279 -0.10 11.83 5.69
C ALA A 279 0.82 12.29 6.82
N PRO A 280 0.47 11.99 8.08
CA PRO A 280 1.31 12.33 9.21
C PRO A 280 2.64 11.57 9.14
N LEU A 281 3.71 12.22 9.56
CA LEU A 281 5.03 11.60 9.61
C LEU A 281 5.01 10.36 10.51
N PRO A 282 5.44 9.19 10.02
CA PRO A 282 5.41 7.98 10.82
C PRO A 282 6.43 8.01 11.97
N ALA A 283 6.09 7.38 13.08
CA ALA A 283 6.87 7.42 14.32
C ALA A 283 8.33 6.96 14.16
N ASP A 284 8.60 6.03 13.24
CA ASP A 284 9.97 5.55 12.96
C ASP A 284 10.81 6.55 12.13
N MET A 285 10.19 7.56 11.52
CA MET A 285 10.88 8.65 10.83
C MET A 285 10.99 9.92 11.68
N ALA A 286 10.07 10.13 12.61
CA ALA A 286 10.01 11.34 13.42
C ALA A 286 11.35 11.75 14.09
N PRO A 287 12.19 10.82 14.61
CA PRO A 287 13.48 11.18 15.22
C PRO A 287 14.48 11.86 14.27
N HIS A 288 14.27 11.74 12.95
CA HIS A 288 15.14 12.35 11.93
C HIS A 288 14.64 13.72 11.45
N PHE A 289 13.47 14.14 11.93
CA PHE A 289 12.91 15.45 11.61
C PHE A 289 12.94 16.29 12.89
N GLY A 290 13.67 17.42 12.87
CA GLY A 290 13.70 18.34 14.01
C GLY A 290 12.30 18.83 14.40
N ASP A 291 12.13 19.37 15.59
CA ASP A 291 10.84 19.82 16.19
C ASP A 291 10.09 20.91 15.40
N GLY A 292 10.46 21.16 14.16
CA GLY A 292 9.96 22.26 13.33
C GLY A 292 9.23 21.90 12.04
N SER A 293 8.92 20.64 11.77
CA SER A 293 8.17 20.25 10.55
C SER A 293 6.70 20.03 10.87
N SER A 294 5.98 21.13 11.09
CA SER A 294 4.52 21.18 11.00
C SER A 294 4.11 21.80 9.69
#